data_621c5e207d06f9e77a171b749bfe2bfb
#
_entry.id   621c5e207d06f9e77a171b749bfe2bfb
#
_cell.length_a   1.000
_cell.length_b   1.000
_cell.length_c   1.000
_cell.angle_alpha   90.00
_cell.angle_beta   90.00
_cell.angle_gamma   90.00
#
_symmetry.space_group_name_H-M   'P 1'
#
loop_
_entity.id
_entity.type
_entity.pdbx_description
1 polymer ?
#
loop_
_entity_poly.entity_id
_entity_poly.type
_entity_poly.pdbx_seq_one_letter_code
_entity_poly.pdbx_strand_id
1 'polypeptide(L)'
;RKESSAASDVYKRQSLQYLQRLQQAHGLWPRGPGWVHGLRHFGVFAQVILDKLLAVTNSYRTEHVRLEGQQPLLDLMARGQGAVLVTAHMGCVELCQTLARQCPGLQLTILVHTRHAERFNRLLRRMAPDSGVQLLQVLDFNMATAMALADRVARGEFIAIAGDRVPVHESKTTQALFLGHEAAFPCGPYILSALLKCPLYFMGCVHEGRGYAVEFVPLAAQVELPRARRAQALAGYARLYAQQLE
;
A
#
# COMPACT_ATOMS: atom_id res chain seq x y z
N ARG A 1 21.63 -8.12 25.76
CA ARG A 1 22.29 -6.91 25.24
C ARG A 1 23.02 -7.10 23.90
N LYS A 2 23.67 -8.25 23.63
CA LYS A 2 24.37 -8.51 22.34
C LYS A 2 23.42 -8.69 21.15
N GLU A 3 22.27 -9.34 21.33
CA GLU A 3 21.27 -9.52 20.27
C GLU A 3 20.60 -8.22 19.82
N SER A 4 20.33 -7.31 20.78
CA SER A 4 19.79 -5.98 20.48
C SER A 4 20.76 -5.10 19.68
N SER A 5 22.07 -5.24 19.92
CA SER A 5 23.12 -4.51 19.17
C SER A 5 23.23 -5.04 17.72
N ALA A 6 23.22 -6.36 17.54
CA ALA A 6 23.31 -6.97 16.21
C ALA A 6 22.10 -6.61 15.34
N ALA A 7 20.89 -6.64 15.88
CA ALA A 7 19.68 -6.20 15.17
C ALA A 7 19.75 -4.74 14.75
N SER A 8 20.20 -3.84 15.65
CA SER A 8 20.39 -2.42 15.36
C SER A 8 21.36 -2.20 14.20
N ASP A 9 22.46 -2.96 14.14
CA ASP A 9 23.46 -2.81 13.07
C ASP A 9 22.96 -3.34 11.71
N VAL A 10 22.09 -4.36 11.71
CA VAL A 10 21.42 -4.84 10.50
C VAL A 10 20.51 -3.75 9.91
N TYR A 11 19.67 -3.12 10.72
CA TYR A 11 18.79 -2.04 10.26
C TYR A 11 19.55 -0.82 9.75
N LYS A 12 20.66 -0.46 10.39
CA LYS A 12 21.54 0.64 9.92
C LYS A 12 22.11 0.32 8.54
N ARG A 13 22.61 -0.90 8.33
CA ARG A 13 23.14 -1.34 7.03
C ARG A 13 22.05 -1.33 5.95
N GLN A 14 20.86 -1.85 6.24
CA GLN A 14 19.74 -1.85 5.30
C GLN A 14 19.32 -0.42 4.91
N SER A 15 19.22 0.49 5.89
CA SER A 15 18.94 1.90 5.63
C SER A 15 19.98 2.53 4.71
N LEU A 16 21.27 2.31 4.98
CA LEU A 16 22.35 2.86 4.18
C LEU A 16 22.36 2.26 2.75
N GLN A 17 22.15 0.96 2.62
CA GLN A 17 22.04 0.29 1.31
C GLN A 17 20.87 0.84 0.49
N TYR A 18 19.73 1.09 1.11
CA TYR A 18 18.59 1.71 0.44
C TYR A 18 18.93 3.11 -0.07
N LEU A 19 19.53 3.96 0.77
CA LEU A 19 19.94 5.31 0.39
C LEU A 19 21.01 5.28 -0.74
N GLN A 20 21.92 4.31 -0.72
CA GLN A 20 22.89 4.11 -1.79
C GLN A 20 22.24 3.74 -3.12
N ARG A 21 21.22 2.86 -3.11
CA ARG A 21 20.45 2.52 -4.30
C ARG A 21 19.66 3.71 -4.84
N LEU A 22 19.04 4.51 -3.98
CA LEU A 22 18.42 5.77 -4.37
C LEU A 22 19.43 6.72 -5.02
N GLN A 23 20.63 6.83 -4.47
CA GLN A 23 21.69 7.62 -5.07
C GLN A 23 22.11 7.12 -6.45
N GLN A 24 22.23 5.80 -6.62
CA GLN A 24 22.59 5.19 -7.90
C GLN A 24 21.51 5.39 -8.96
N ALA A 25 20.22 5.29 -8.56
CA ALA A 25 19.09 5.44 -9.48
C ALA A 25 18.83 6.91 -9.86
N HIS A 26 18.94 7.84 -8.92
CA HIS A 26 18.44 9.21 -9.08
C HIS A 26 19.47 10.32 -8.87
N GLY A 27 20.67 10.02 -8.40
CA GLY A 27 21.73 11.03 -8.22
C GLY A 27 21.40 12.13 -7.20
N LEU A 28 20.67 11.81 -6.13
CA LEU A 28 20.07 12.78 -5.22
C LEU A 28 21.07 13.62 -4.41
N TRP A 29 22.28 13.12 -4.21
CA TRP A 29 23.28 13.78 -3.37
C TRP A 29 24.63 13.91 -4.09
N PRO A 30 25.21 15.11 -4.20
CA PRO A 30 26.47 15.32 -4.92
C PRO A 30 27.67 14.49 -4.39
N ARG A 31 27.68 14.17 -3.09
CA ARG A 31 28.74 13.40 -2.41
C ARG A 31 28.28 12.01 -1.94
N GLY A 32 27.11 11.56 -2.40
CA GLY A 32 26.47 10.33 -1.92
C GLY A 32 25.89 10.44 -0.51
N PRO A 33 25.13 9.40 -0.06
CA PRO A 33 24.51 9.39 1.27
C PRO A 33 25.54 9.12 2.36
N GLY A 34 25.57 9.99 3.40
CA GLY A 34 26.38 9.83 4.60
C GLY A 34 25.53 9.47 5.83
N TRP A 35 26.17 9.41 7.00
CA TRP A 35 25.52 9.06 8.27
C TRP A 35 24.37 10.00 8.66
N VAL A 36 24.45 11.28 8.32
CA VAL A 36 23.37 12.26 8.54
C VAL A 36 22.09 11.87 7.78
N HIS A 37 22.23 11.39 6.54
CA HIS A 37 21.10 10.91 5.73
C HIS A 37 20.47 9.67 6.36
N GLY A 38 21.27 8.76 6.94
CA GLY A 38 20.81 7.62 7.71
C GLY A 38 20.00 8.05 8.94
N LEU A 39 20.52 8.99 9.75
CA LEU A 39 19.79 9.53 10.90
C LEU A 39 18.47 10.19 10.49
N ARG A 40 18.48 10.96 9.41
CA ARG A 40 17.26 11.59 8.88
C ARG A 40 16.24 10.55 8.43
N HIS A 41 16.68 9.48 7.77
CA HIS A 41 15.82 8.37 7.36
C HIS A 41 15.17 7.69 8.59
N PHE A 42 15.93 7.43 9.66
CA PHE A 42 15.37 6.92 10.92
C PHE A 42 14.41 7.91 11.57
N GLY A 43 14.70 9.21 11.54
CA GLY A 43 13.82 10.26 12.05
C GLY A 43 12.47 10.27 11.31
N VAL A 44 12.47 10.20 9.98
CA VAL A 44 11.23 10.10 9.18
C VAL A 44 10.45 8.83 9.52
N PHE A 45 11.13 7.69 9.68
CA PHE A 45 10.48 6.43 10.08
C PHE A 45 9.82 6.53 11.46
N ALA A 46 10.50 7.12 12.44
CA ALA A 46 9.94 7.34 13.78
C ALA A 46 8.73 8.30 13.74
N GLN A 47 8.80 9.36 12.94
CA GLN A 47 7.67 10.27 12.72
C GLN A 47 6.48 9.54 12.11
N VAL A 48 6.68 8.75 11.06
CA VAL A 48 5.60 7.95 10.43
C VAL A 48 4.93 7.02 11.44
N ILE A 49 5.68 6.40 12.36
CA ILE A 49 5.08 5.56 13.42
C ILE A 49 4.20 6.39 14.36
N LEU A 50 4.63 7.58 14.77
CA LEU A 50 3.81 8.47 15.60
C LEU A 50 2.56 8.93 14.85
N ASP A 51 2.70 9.31 13.59
CA ASP A 51 1.59 9.73 12.74
C ASP A 51 0.57 8.61 12.51
N LYS A 52 1.02 7.35 12.42
CA LYS A 52 0.14 6.17 12.38
C LYS A 52 -0.70 6.05 13.66
N LEU A 53 -0.11 6.28 14.83
CA LEU A 53 -0.85 6.28 16.09
C LEU A 53 -1.87 7.42 16.13
N LEU A 54 -1.50 8.62 15.67
CA LEU A 54 -2.41 9.76 15.57
C LEU A 54 -3.55 9.50 14.58
N ALA A 55 -3.26 8.88 13.43
CA ALA A 55 -4.27 8.51 12.44
C ALA A 55 -5.27 7.49 13.00
N VAL A 56 -4.78 6.42 13.65
CA VAL A 56 -5.63 5.39 14.25
C VAL A 56 -6.50 5.95 15.38
N THR A 57 -5.94 6.87 16.20
CA THR A 57 -6.68 7.54 17.29
C THR A 57 -7.53 8.72 16.83
N ASN A 58 -7.61 8.98 15.51
CA ASN A 58 -8.33 10.12 14.93
C ASN A 58 -7.85 11.49 15.44
N SER A 59 -6.60 11.57 15.85
CA SER A 59 -5.99 12.80 16.35
C SER A 59 -5.09 13.49 15.31
N TYR A 60 -4.93 12.87 14.13
CA TYR A 60 -4.18 13.47 13.03
C TYR A 60 -4.97 14.59 12.37
N ARG A 61 -4.32 15.72 12.10
CA ARG A 61 -4.93 16.87 11.42
C ARG A 61 -5.05 16.62 9.91
N THR A 62 -6.26 16.43 9.43
CA THR A 62 -6.55 16.11 8.02
C THR A 62 -6.24 17.25 7.07
N GLU A 63 -6.21 18.48 7.56
CA GLU A 63 -5.82 19.68 6.80
C GLU A 63 -4.40 19.57 6.22
N HIS A 64 -3.57 18.70 6.81
CA HIS A 64 -2.21 18.42 6.35
C HIS A 64 -2.12 17.23 5.39
N VAL A 65 -3.26 16.70 4.95
CA VAL A 65 -3.30 15.61 3.97
C VAL A 65 -3.80 16.14 2.64
N ARG A 66 -2.95 16.09 1.63
CA ARG A 66 -3.28 16.42 0.25
C ARG A 66 -3.66 15.16 -0.51
N LEU A 67 -4.75 15.24 -1.28
CA LEU A 67 -5.21 14.15 -2.13
C LEU A 67 -4.96 14.50 -3.59
N GLU A 68 -4.39 13.57 -4.34
CA GLU A 68 -4.14 13.69 -5.78
C GLU A 68 -4.69 12.50 -6.54
N GLY A 69 -5.23 12.78 -7.73
CA GLY A 69 -5.75 11.73 -8.61
C GLY A 69 -7.02 11.02 -8.12
N GLN A 70 -7.74 11.56 -7.12
CA GLN A 70 -8.93 10.91 -6.56
C GLN A 70 -10.16 10.97 -7.47
N GLN A 71 -10.24 11.89 -8.44
CA GLN A 71 -11.45 12.09 -9.24
C GLN A 71 -11.94 10.82 -9.95
N PRO A 72 -11.09 10.02 -10.63
CA PRO A 72 -11.53 8.77 -11.24
C PRO A 72 -12.13 7.77 -10.25
N LEU A 73 -11.68 7.75 -8.99
CA LEU A 73 -12.24 6.88 -7.94
C LEU A 73 -13.61 7.40 -7.47
N LEU A 74 -13.78 8.70 -7.36
CA LEU A 74 -15.07 9.32 -7.04
C LEU A 74 -16.10 9.06 -8.16
N ASP A 75 -15.65 9.09 -9.42
CA ASP A 75 -16.49 8.76 -10.57
C ASP A 75 -16.90 7.26 -10.59
N LEU A 76 -16.00 6.36 -10.20
CA LEU A 76 -16.32 4.94 -10.01
C LEU A 76 -17.35 4.77 -8.90
N MET A 77 -17.14 5.40 -7.75
CA MET A 77 -18.05 5.36 -6.61
C MET A 77 -19.43 5.87 -6.98
N ALA A 78 -19.53 6.99 -7.72
CA ALA A 78 -20.81 7.55 -8.20
C ALA A 78 -21.58 6.59 -9.12
N ARG A 79 -20.86 5.70 -9.84
CA ARG A 79 -21.45 4.68 -10.71
C ARG A 79 -21.72 3.35 -9.97
N GLY A 80 -21.48 3.29 -8.67
CA GLY A 80 -21.61 2.04 -7.90
C GLY A 80 -20.56 0.99 -8.29
N GLN A 81 -19.38 1.41 -8.77
CA GLN A 81 -18.28 0.54 -9.19
C GLN A 81 -17.12 0.64 -8.22
N GLY A 82 -16.63 -0.50 -7.78
CA GLY A 82 -15.42 -0.57 -6.94
C GLY A 82 -14.15 -0.81 -7.75
N ALA A 83 -13.01 -0.80 -7.06
CA ALA A 83 -11.70 -1.06 -7.64
C ALA A 83 -10.78 -1.76 -6.63
N VAL A 84 -9.68 -2.34 -7.13
CA VAL A 84 -8.55 -2.77 -6.30
C VAL A 84 -7.53 -1.64 -6.23
N LEU A 85 -7.13 -1.30 -5.01
CA LEU A 85 -6.06 -0.34 -4.72
C LEU A 85 -4.82 -1.13 -4.29
N VAL A 86 -3.77 -1.15 -5.11
CA VAL A 86 -2.48 -1.70 -4.69
C VAL A 86 -1.68 -0.61 -3.99
N THR A 87 -1.30 -0.87 -2.73
CA THR A 87 -0.60 0.10 -1.90
C THR A 87 0.77 -0.43 -1.46
N ALA A 88 1.54 0.40 -0.76
CA ALA A 88 2.83 0.06 -0.18
C ALA A 88 2.88 0.42 1.31
N HIS A 89 3.79 -0.20 2.08
CA HIS A 89 4.06 0.19 3.47
C HIS A 89 4.92 1.47 3.56
N MET A 90 4.73 2.37 2.61
CA MET A 90 5.39 3.66 2.53
C MET A 90 4.48 4.74 3.14
N GLY A 91 5.04 5.64 3.93
CA GLY A 91 4.28 6.70 4.60
C GLY A 91 3.25 6.17 5.60
N CYS A 92 2.12 6.87 5.73
CA CYS A 92 1.06 6.59 6.69
C CYS A 92 -0.24 6.16 5.98
N VAL A 93 -0.31 4.90 5.58
CA VAL A 93 -1.51 4.33 4.89
C VAL A 93 -2.75 4.38 5.80
N GLU A 94 -2.56 4.43 7.11
CA GLU A 94 -3.64 4.55 8.09
C GLU A 94 -4.44 5.87 7.94
N LEU A 95 -3.86 6.89 7.29
CA LEU A 95 -4.57 8.11 6.93
C LEU A 95 -5.73 7.87 5.95
N CYS A 96 -5.72 6.76 5.20
CA CYS A 96 -6.86 6.37 4.36
C CYS A 96 -8.15 6.20 5.17
N GLN A 97 -8.06 5.83 6.45
CA GLN A 97 -9.21 5.79 7.36
C GLN A 97 -9.76 7.20 7.65
N THR A 98 -8.86 8.16 7.78
CA THR A 98 -9.21 9.56 7.99
C THR A 98 -9.85 10.15 6.73
N LEU A 99 -9.33 9.77 5.56
CA LEU A 99 -9.87 10.18 4.26
C LEU A 99 -11.24 9.56 3.97
N ALA A 100 -11.45 8.31 4.37
CA ALA A 100 -12.76 7.66 4.23
C ALA A 100 -13.88 8.42 4.96
N ARG A 101 -13.55 9.09 6.06
CA ARG A 101 -14.51 9.94 6.79
C ARG A 101 -14.84 11.25 6.06
N GLN A 102 -13.92 11.76 5.25
CA GLN A 102 -14.13 12.96 4.42
C GLN A 102 -14.90 12.66 3.13
N CYS A 103 -15.04 11.38 2.79
CA CYS A 103 -15.75 10.90 1.61
C CYS A 103 -16.99 10.11 2.04
N PRO A 104 -18.16 10.75 2.26
CA PRO A 104 -19.39 10.04 2.62
C PRO A 104 -19.72 8.96 1.59
N GLY A 105 -19.99 7.75 2.08
CA GLY A 105 -20.30 6.59 1.22
C GLY A 105 -19.10 5.77 0.76
N LEU A 106 -17.86 6.22 1.01
CA LEU A 106 -16.68 5.41 0.72
C LEU A 106 -16.63 4.17 1.64
N GLN A 107 -16.59 3.00 1.03
CA GLN A 107 -16.39 1.73 1.71
C GLN A 107 -15.05 1.13 1.28
N LEU A 108 -14.15 0.88 2.23
CA LEU A 108 -12.81 0.38 1.99
C LEU A 108 -12.53 -0.89 2.80
N THR A 109 -12.26 -1.98 2.11
CA THR A 109 -11.78 -3.23 2.73
C THR A 109 -10.28 -3.37 2.52
N ILE A 110 -9.51 -3.41 3.61
CA ILE A 110 -8.07 -3.59 3.57
C ILE A 110 -7.74 -5.05 3.83
N LEU A 111 -7.09 -5.71 2.87
CA LEU A 111 -6.65 -7.09 3.00
C LEU A 111 -5.32 -7.16 3.76
N VAL A 112 -5.29 -7.94 4.84
CA VAL A 112 -4.11 -8.07 5.70
C VAL A 112 -3.77 -9.53 5.99
N HIS A 113 -2.48 -9.84 6.09
CA HIS A 113 -1.97 -11.18 6.45
C HIS A 113 -1.72 -11.33 7.96
N THR A 114 -2.46 -10.60 8.80
CA THR A 114 -2.28 -10.64 10.25
C THR A 114 -3.44 -11.29 10.97
N ARG A 115 -3.12 -12.15 11.97
CA ARG A 115 -4.12 -12.75 12.87
C ARG A 115 -4.76 -11.71 13.83
N HIS A 116 -4.33 -10.47 13.80
CA HIS A 116 -4.84 -9.41 14.69
C HIS A 116 -5.91 -8.53 14.04
N ALA A 117 -6.32 -8.81 12.79
CA ALA A 117 -7.31 -8.03 12.07
C ALA A 117 -8.63 -7.87 12.86
N GLU A 118 -9.13 -8.92 13.51
CA GLU A 118 -10.36 -8.87 14.30
C GLU A 118 -10.25 -7.94 15.52
N ARG A 119 -9.11 -7.97 16.22
CA ARG A 119 -8.86 -7.08 17.37
C ARG A 119 -8.79 -5.64 16.92
N PHE A 120 -8.13 -5.39 15.80
CA PHE A 120 -8.04 -4.07 15.21
C PHE A 120 -9.41 -3.56 14.72
N ASN A 121 -10.19 -4.40 14.02
CA ASN A 121 -11.55 -4.06 13.63
C ASN A 121 -12.46 -3.73 14.82
N ARG A 122 -12.28 -4.44 15.96
CA ARG A 122 -13.00 -4.13 17.19
C ARG A 122 -12.63 -2.76 17.73
N LEU A 123 -11.35 -2.40 17.68
CA LEU A 123 -10.88 -1.08 18.06
C LEU A 123 -11.42 -0.01 17.12
N LEU A 124 -11.33 -0.22 15.80
CA LEU A 124 -11.87 0.69 14.78
C LEU A 124 -13.36 0.97 14.99
N ARG A 125 -14.17 -0.07 15.20
CA ARG A 125 -15.63 0.09 15.46
C ARG A 125 -15.93 0.91 16.71
N ARG A 126 -15.05 0.88 17.72
CA ARG A 126 -15.21 1.68 18.95
C ARG A 126 -14.81 3.14 18.74
N MET A 127 -13.72 3.37 18.01
CA MET A 127 -13.15 4.70 17.84
C MET A 127 -13.72 5.45 16.65
N ALA A 128 -14.17 4.73 15.64
CA ALA A 128 -14.63 5.27 14.35
C ALA A 128 -15.72 4.40 13.74
N PRO A 129 -16.92 4.32 14.35
CA PRO A 129 -18.01 3.46 13.91
C PRO A 129 -18.43 3.73 12.46
N ASP A 130 -18.35 4.99 12.02
CA ASP A 130 -18.80 5.44 10.70
C ASP A 130 -17.65 5.56 9.69
N SER A 131 -16.50 4.95 9.94
CA SER A 131 -15.32 5.11 9.07
C SER A 131 -15.43 4.48 7.68
N GLY A 132 -16.38 3.57 7.46
CA GLY A 132 -16.49 2.78 6.21
C GLY A 132 -15.25 1.90 5.94
N VAL A 133 -14.30 1.80 6.86
CA VAL A 133 -13.06 1.02 6.71
C VAL A 133 -13.12 -0.24 7.55
N GLN A 134 -12.79 -1.37 6.93
CA GLN A 134 -12.62 -2.64 7.62
C GLN A 134 -11.38 -3.39 7.18
N LEU A 135 -10.77 -4.13 8.11
CA LEU A 135 -9.70 -5.05 7.81
C LEU A 135 -10.26 -6.45 7.60
N LEU A 136 -9.89 -7.09 6.51
CA LEU A 136 -10.18 -8.48 6.25
C LEU A 136 -8.88 -9.27 6.28
N GLN A 137 -8.82 -10.26 7.18
CA GLN A 137 -7.70 -11.17 7.24
C GLN A 137 -7.80 -12.19 6.11
N VAL A 138 -6.74 -12.29 5.30
CA VAL A 138 -6.65 -13.26 4.21
C VAL A 138 -5.50 -14.21 4.56
N LEU A 139 -5.78 -15.26 5.30
CA LEU A 139 -4.83 -16.37 5.55
C LEU A 139 -4.93 -17.41 4.44
N ASP A 140 -6.17 -17.77 4.07
CA ASP A 140 -6.48 -18.73 3.03
C ASP A 140 -7.47 -18.08 2.05
N PHE A 141 -6.98 -17.66 0.89
CA PHE A 141 -7.84 -17.13 -0.15
C PHE A 141 -8.59 -18.28 -0.82
N ASN A 142 -9.85 -18.42 -0.51
CA ASN A 142 -10.74 -19.45 -1.05
C ASN A 142 -11.86 -18.86 -1.91
N MET A 143 -12.68 -19.72 -2.52
CA MET A 143 -13.76 -19.31 -3.40
C MET A 143 -14.80 -18.44 -2.68
N ALA A 144 -15.14 -18.75 -1.43
CA ALA A 144 -16.11 -17.96 -0.67
C ALA A 144 -15.58 -16.52 -0.41
N THR A 145 -14.29 -16.39 -0.06
CA THR A 145 -13.64 -15.08 0.07
C THR A 145 -13.65 -14.31 -1.25
N ALA A 146 -13.34 -14.99 -2.38
CA ALA A 146 -13.39 -14.37 -3.70
C ALA A 146 -14.77 -13.84 -4.06
N MET A 147 -15.83 -14.64 -3.82
CA MET A 147 -17.22 -14.26 -4.06
C MET A 147 -17.63 -13.06 -3.18
N ALA A 148 -17.31 -13.11 -1.88
CA ALA A 148 -17.62 -12.00 -0.97
C ALA A 148 -16.92 -10.69 -1.38
N LEU A 149 -15.67 -10.73 -1.88
CA LEU A 149 -14.98 -9.56 -2.40
C LEU A 149 -15.58 -9.08 -3.73
N ALA A 150 -16.00 -10.00 -4.62
CA ALA A 150 -16.67 -9.64 -5.86
C ALA A 150 -18.01 -8.91 -5.60
N ASP A 151 -18.81 -9.40 -4.64
CA ASP A 151 -20.05 -8.75 -4.24
C ASP A 151 -19.80 -7.34 -3.66
N ARG A 152 -18.72 -7.15 -2.90
CA ARG A 152 -18.33 -5.84 -2.38
C ARG A 152 -17.98 -4.87 -3.51
N VAL A 153 -17.12 -5.29 -4.43
CA VAL A 153 -16.73 -4.47 -5.59
C VAL A 153 -17.94 -4.12 -6.45
N ALA A 154 -18.87 -5.07 -6.63
CA ALA A 154 -20.12 -4.84 -7.38
C ALA A 154 -21.06 -3.82 -6.70
N ARG A 155 -20.90 -3.58 -5.39
CA ARG A 155 -21.61 -2.53 -4.64
C ARG A 155 -20.83 -1.19 -4.57
N GLY A 156 -19.70 -1.06 -5.30
CA GLY A 156 -18.89 0.15 -5.30
C GLY A 156 -17.87 0.24 -4.15
N GLU A 157 -17.61 -0.88 -3.44
CA GLU A 157 -16.58 -0.91 -2.40
C GLU A 157 -15.17 -1.05 -3.00
N PHE A 158 -14.19 -0.42 -2.36
CA PHE A 158 -12.78 -0.52 -2.75
C PHE A 158 -12.06 -1.57 -1.91
N ILE A 159 -11.14 -2.29 -2.54
CA ILE A 159 -10.32 -3.32 -1.88
C ILE A 159 -8.86 -2.89 -1.92
N ALA A 160 -8.26 -2.59 -0.76
CA ALA A 160 -6.84 -2.27 -0.67
C ALA A 160 -6.00 -3.50 -0.31
N ILE A 161 -4.86 -3.66 -0.99
CA ILE A 161 -3.91 -4.74 -0.74
C ILE A 161 -2.48 -4.22 -0.94
N ALA A 162 -1.57 -4.54 0.00
CA ALA A 162 -0.17 -4.18 -0.14
C ALA A 162 0.52 -5.03 -1.22
N GLY A 163 1.32 -4.39 -2.08
CA GLY A 163 2.05 -5.00 -3.18
C GLY A 163 3.59 -4.96 -3.04
N ASP A 164 4.12 -4.43 -1.93
CA ASP A 164 5.55 -4.19 -1.70
C ASP A 164 6.26 -5.27 -0.87
N ARG A 165 5.51 -6.19 -0.27
CA ARG A 165 6.10 -7.28 0.54
C ARG A 165 5.67 -8.64 0.03
N VAL A 166 6.65 -9.52 -0.16
CA VAL A 166 6.40 -10.93 -0.45
C VAL A 166 6.05 -11.63 0.86
N PRO A 167 4.85 -12.24 0.99
CA PRO A 167 4.51 -13.05 2.15
C PRO A 167 5.47 -14.20 2.36
N VAL A 168 5.77 -14.56 3.63
CA VAL A 168 6.73 -15.59 4.00
C VAL A 168 6.30 -17.00 3.54
N HIS A 169 5.00 -17.23 3.36
CA HIS A 169 4.44 -18.52 2.96
C HIS A 169 3.89 -18.46 1.54
N GLU A 170 4.45 -19.28 0.64
CA GLU A 170 4.00 -19.69 -0.70
C GLU A 170 3.21 -18.64 -1.54
N SER A 171 3.66 -17.40 -1.61
CA SER A 171 3.06 -16.44 -2.51
C SER A 171 3.71 -16.51 -3.89
N LYS A 172 2.87 -16.48 -4.94
CA LYS A 172 3.37 -16.31 -6.30
C LYS A 172 3.97 -14.91 -6.44
N THR A 173 5.22 -14.86 -6.90
CA THR A 173 5.95 -13.62 -7.16
C THR A 173 6.29 -13.49 -8.64
N THR A 174 6.58 -12.28 -9.04
CA THR A 174 7.14 -11.93 -10.35
C THR A 174 8.26 -10.92 -10.16
N GLN A 175 9.19 -10.87 -11.12
CA GLN A 175 10.32 -9.94 -11.08
C GLN A 175 9.98 -8.65 -11.84
N ALA A 176 10.40 -7.52 -11.28
CA ALA A 176 10.42 -6.24 -11.96
C ALA A 176 11.64 -5.43 -11.52
N LEU A 177 12.08 -4.50 -12.36
CA LEU A 177 13.13 -3.56 -11.97
C LEU A 177 12.58 -2.57 -10.94
N PHE A 178 13.37 -2.33 -9.89
CA PHE A 178 13.12 -1.33 -8.87
C PHE A 178 14.46 -0.72 -8.44
N LEU A 179 14.61 0.58 -8.57
CA LEU A 179 15.86 1.31 -8.33
C LEU A 179 17.05 0.70 -9.10
N GLY A 180 16.82 0.29 -10.36
CA GLY A 180 17.84 -0.30 -11.22
C GLY A 180 18.22 -1.76 -10.91
N HIS A 181 17.53 -2.43 -9.96
CA HIS A 181 17.78 -3.81 -9.58
C HIS A 181 16.54 -4.69 -9.76
N GLU A 182 16.72 -5.96 -10.06
CA GLU A 182 15.63 -6.93 -10.04
C GLU A 182 15.11 -7.12 -8.61
N ALA A 183 13.80 -6.96 -8.45
CA ALA A 183 13.11 -7.16 -7.18
C ALA A 183 11.87 -8.04 -7.38
N ALA A 184 11.58 -8.88 -6.37
CA ALA A 184 10.42 -9.74 -6.38
C ALA A 184 9.20 -9.01 -5.84
N PHE A 185 8.10 -9.00 -6.60
CA PHE A 185 6.82 -8.42 -6.22
C PHE A 185 5.74 -9.52 -6.13
N PRO A 186 4.80 -9.46 -5.16
CA PRO A 186 3.70 -10.41 -5.07
C PRO A 186 2.73 -10.25 -6.24
N CYS A 187 2.27 -11.37 -6.79
CA CYS A 187 1.27 -11.36 -7.88
C CYS A 187 -0.17 -11.16 -7.36
N GLY A 188 -0.39 -11.22 -6.04
CA GLY A 188 -1.70 -11.19 -5.41
C GLY A 188 -2.60 -10.04 -5.87
N PRO A 189 -2.15 -8.77 -5.85
CA PRO A 189 -2.96 -7.62 -6.26
C PRO A 189 -3.49 -7.74 -7.69
N TYR A 190 -2.66 -8.17 -8.62
CA TYR A 190 -3.00 -8.29 -10.05
C TYR A 190 -3.96 -9.45 -10.30
N ILE A 191 -3.71 -10.59 -9.64
CA ILE A 191 -4.60 -11.75 -9.72
C ILE A 191 -5.96 -11.42 -9.12
N LEU A 192 -5.99 -10.69 -8.01
CA LEU A 192 -7.22 -10.26 -7.36
C LEU A 192 -8.04 -9.34 -8.28
N SER A 193 -7.45 -8.28 -8.83
CA SER A 193 -8.13 -7.37 -9.73
C SER A 193 -8.67 -8.08 -10.99
N ALA A 194 -7.87 -8.99 -11.58
CA ALA A 194 -8.33 -9.81 -12.71
C ALA A 194 -9.52 -10.72 -12.34
N LEU A 195 -9.50 -11.32 -11.15
CA LEU A 195 -10.57 -12.19 -10.66
C LEU A 195 -11.86 -11.41 -10.40
N LEU A 196 -11.75 -10.24 -9.80
CA LEU A 196 -12.87 -9.35 -9.50
C LEU A 196 -13.36 -8.56 -10.72
N LYS A 197 -12.64 -8.62 -11.85
CA LYS A 197 -12.94 -7.92 -13.10
C LYS A 197 -13.16 -6.41 -12.90
N CYS A 198 -12.35 -5.80 -12.06
CA CYS A 198 -12.45 -4.38 -11.71
C CYS A 198 -11.14 -3.65 -12.00
N PRO A 199 -11.17 -2.30 -12.06
CA PRO A 199 -9.97 -1.50 -12.24
C PRO A 199 -8.93 -1.73 -11.14
N LEU A 200 -7.65 -1.54 -11.52
CA LEU A 200 -6.51 -1.54 -10.62
C LEU A 200 -5.90 -0.15 -10.55
N TYR A 201 -5.78 0.39 -9.34
CA TYR A 201 -5.12 1.67 -9.05
C TYR A 201 -3.94 1.46 -8.11
N PHE A 202 -2.90 2.25 -8.29
CA PHE A 202 -1.89 2.46 -7.25
C PHE A 202 -2.42 3.49 -6.23
N MET A 203 -2.13 3.26 -4.96
CA MET A 203 -2.36 4.22 -3.89
C MET A 203 -1.07 4.39 -3.11
N GLY A 204 -0.41 5.53 -3.32
CA GLY A 204 0.79 5.95 -2.60
C GLY A 204 0.44 6.88 -1.45
N CYS A 205 1.27 6.87 -0.40
CA CYS A 205 1.19 7.82 0.70
C CYS A 205 2.61 8.24 1.06
N VAL A 206 2.98 9.48 0.79
CA VAL A 206 4.33 9.99 1.03
C VAL A 206 4.29 11.17 2.00
N HIS A 207 5.29 11.23 2.88
CA HIS A 207 5.46 12.37 3.77
C HIS A 207 5.98 13.57 2.98
N GLU A 208 5.24 14.68 3.02
CA GLU A 208 5.58 15.91 2.32
C GLU A 208 5.43 17.13 3.24
N GLY A 209 6.52 17.88 3.40
CA GLY A 209 6.52 19.07 4.26
C GLY A 209 6.15 18.75 5.71
N ARG A 210 4.98 19.21 6.16
CA ARG A 210 4.43 18.96 7.49
C ARG A 210 3.28 17.95 7.52
N GLY A 211 3.02 17.28 6.38
CA GLY A 211 1.89 16.38 6.23
C GLY A 211 2.17 15.23 5.28
N TYR A 212 1.12 14.80 4.58
CA TYR A 212 1.18 13.71 3.62
C TYR A 212 0.49 14.07 2.32
N ALA A 213 1.04 13.58 1.22
CA ALA A 213 0.36 13.47 -0.05
C ALA A 213 -0.11 12.02 -0.23
N VAL A 214 -1.39 11.83 -0.52
CA VAL A 214 -1.97 10.55 -0.92
C VAL A 214 -2.32 10.66 -2.39
N GLU A 215 -1.69 9.80 -3.19
CA GLU A 215 -1.83 9.80 -4.63
C GLU A 215 -2.54 8.53 -5.10
N PHE A 216 -3.43 8.70 -6.08
CA PHE A 216 -4.13 7.62 -6.74
C PHE A 216 -3.82 7.63 -8.24
N VAL A 217 -3.16 6.57 -8.72
CA VAL A 217 -2.77 6.45 -10.14
C VAL A 217 -3.44 5.24 -10.77
N PRO A 218 -4.16 5.38 -11.89
CA PRO A 218 -4.72 4.25 -12.60
C PRO A 218 -3.60 3.39 -13.21
N LEU A 219 -3.56 2.10 -12.88
CA LEU A 219 -2.62 1.14 -13.47
C LEU A 219 -3.26 0.36 -14.61
N ALA A 220 -4.55 0.00 -14.48
CA ALA A 220 -5.31 -0.69 -15.52
C ALA A 220 -6.80 -0.48 -15.32
N ALA A 221 -7.54 -0.23 -16.41
CA ALA A 221 -9.00 -0.24 -16.40
C ALA A 221 -9.55 -1.65 -16.13
N GLN A 222 -8.83 -2.68 -16.61
CA GLN A 222 -9.08 -4.09 -16.32
C GLN A 222 -7.76 -4.84 -16.41
N VAL A 223 -7.48 -5.69 -15.42
CA VAL A 223 -6.30 -6.56 -15.45
C VAL A 223 -6.62 -7.82 -16.25
N GLU A 224 -5.86 -8.05 -17.32
CA GLU A 224 -5.99 -9.22 -18.17
C GLU A 224 -4.80 -10.16 -17.95
N LEU A 225 -5.11 -11.44 -17.68
CA LEU A 225 -4.10 -12.49 -17.45
C LEU A 225 -4.32 -13.67 -18.40
N PRO A 226 -4.06 -13.51 -19.71
CA PRO A 226 -4.26 -14.55 -20.70
C PRO A 226 -3.34 -15.75 -20.41
N ARG A 227 -3.89 -16.98 -20.50
CA ARG A 227 -3.18 -18.21 -20.10
C ARG A 227 -1.80 -18.35 -20.77
N ALA A 228 -1.70 -18.06 -22.07
CA ALA A 228 -0.46 -18.21 -22.82
C ALA A 228 0.64 -17.20 -22.44
N ARG A 229 0.29 -16.02 -21.88
CA ARG A 229 1.23 -14.95 -21.53
C ARG A 229 1.08 -14.47 -20.08
N ARG A 230 0.53 -15.33 -19.23
CA ARG A 230 0.22 -14.95 -17.83
C ARG A 230 1.42 -14.41 -17.06
N ALA A 231 2.57 -15.06 -17.18
CA ALA A 231 3.80 -14.63 -16.49
C ALA A 231 4.26 -13.25 -16.99
N GLN A 232 4.23 -13.03 -18.31
CA GLN A 232 4.59 -11.76 -18.94
C GLN A 232 3.63 -10.63 -18.51
N ALA A 233 2.31 -10.90 -18.47
CA ALA A 233 1.32 -9.93 -18.03
C ALA A 233 1.54 -9.54 -16.56
N LEU A 234 1.76 -10.50 -15.67
CA LEU A 234 2.06 -10.26 -14.25
C LEU A 234 3.33 -9.41 -14.07
N ALA A 235 4.40 -9.71 -14.82
CA ALA A 235 5.62 -8.90 -14.81
C ALA A 235 5.38 -7.47 -15.32
N GLY A 236 4.51 -7.31 -16.33
CA GLY A 236 4.09 -6.00 -16.82
C GLY A 236 3.41 -5.15 -15.76
N TYR A 237 2.43 -5.70 -15.03
CA TYR A 237 1.75 -4.97 -13.95
C TYR A 237 2.69 -4.69 -12.76
N ALA A 238 3.56 -5.63 -12.39
CA ALA A 238 4.56 -5.41 -11.36
C ALA A 238 5.53 -4.27 -11.72
N ARG A 239 5.91 -4.16 -13.00
CA ARG A 239 6.73 -3.05 -13.50
C ARG A 239 6.01 -1.71 -13.38
N LEU A 240 4.73 -1.63 -13.76
CA LEU A 240 3.93 -0.40 -13.60
C LEU A 240 3.86 0.01 -12.12
N TYR A 241 3.64 -0.97 -11.23
CA TYR A 241 3.63 -0.71 -9.78
C TYR A 241 4.99 -0.26 -9.25
N ALA A 242 6.09 -0.93 -9.65
CA ALA A 242 7.45 -0.56 -9.26
C ALA A 242 7.80 0.88 -9.69
N GLN A 243 7.40 1.29 -10.88
CA GLN A 243 7.56 2.66 -11.39
C GLN A 243 6.83 3.71 -10.54
N GLN A 244 5.71 3.36 -9.91
CA GLN A 244 5.00 4.26 -9.01
C GLN A 244 5.65 4.33 -7.62
N LEU A 245 6.46 3.33 -7.25
CA LEU A 245 7.21 3.33 -5.98
C LEU A 245 8.52 4.12 -6.06
N GLU A 246 9.07 4.34 -7.25
CA GLU A 246 10.28 5.12 -7.51
C GLU A 246 10.03 6.62 -7.49
#